data_64ef64bdb62427467a6adf959de01e8a
#
_entry.id   64ef64bdb62427467a6adf959de01e8a
#
_cell.length_a   1.000
_cell.length_b   1.000
_cell.length_c   1.000
_cell.angle_alpha   90.00
_cell.angle_beta   90.00
_cell.angle_gamma   90.00
#
_symmetry.space_group_name_H-M   'P 1'
#
loop_
_entity.id
_entity.type
_entity.pdbx_description
1 polymer ?
#
loop_
_entity_poly.entity_id
_entity_poly.type
_entity_poly.pdbx_seq_one_letter_code
_entity_poly.pdbx_strand_id
1 'polypeptide(L)'
;MALFVLIAELQVKPEAVEKFIPLIMANANASVHAEKGCMQFDVTQQLDDPTKFSLYEIYADQAAFELHGKTPHYADFAAKAKDMIVDRSAKRLTRLAGFHKH
;
A
#
# COMPACT_ATOMS: atom_id res chain seq x y z
N MET A 1 0.29 -18.83 -12.61
CA MET A 1 1.33 -18.32 -11.70
C MET A 1 0.70 -17.67 -10.49
N ALA A 2 1.34 -17.87 -9.34
CA ALA A 2 0.82 -17.30 -8.10
C ALA A 2 1.09 -15.79 -8.07
N LEU A 3 0.11 -15.03 -7.61
CA LEU A 3 0.26 -13.59 -7.42
C LEU A 3 1.05 -13.30 -6.15
N PHE A 4 1.75 -12.18 -6.16
CA PHE A 4 2.50 -11.69 -5.00
C PHE A 4 1.60 -10.74 -4.21
N VAL A 5 1.55 -10.93 -2.89
CA VAL A 5 0.73 -10.08 -2.01
C VAL A 5 1.63 -9.41 -0.99
N LEU A 6 1.44 -8.12 -0.80
CA LEU A 6 2.06 -7.37 0.27
C LEU A 6 0.98 -6.90 1.23
N ILE A 7 1.17 -7.18 2.51
CA ILE A 7 0.36 -6.56 3.56
C ILE A 7 1.29 -5.64 4.33
N ALA A 8 1.07 -4.34 4.21
CA ALA A 8 1.86 -3.34 4.90
C ALA A 8 1.04 -2.70 6.01
N GLU A 9 1.61 -2.60 7.19
CA GLU A 9 0.97 -1.93 8.31
C GLU A 9 1.77 -0.68 8.66
N LEU A 10 1.07 0.45 8.76
CA LEU A 10 1.68 1.74 9.03
C LEU A 10 0.98 2.39 10.21
N GLN A 11 1.77 3.05 11.06
CA GLN A 11 1.21 3.92 12.08
C GLN A 11 1.74 5.34 11.83
N VAL A 12 0.85 6.31 11.81
CA VAL A 12 1.20 7.70 11.60
C VAL A 12 0.95 8.52 12.85
N LYS A 13 1.57 9.69 12.92
CA LYS A 13 1.32 10.63 14.02
C LYS A 13 -0.16 11.02 14.03
N PRO A 14 -0.80 11.15 15.22
CA PRO A 14 -2.22 11.53 15.27
C PRO A 14 -2.54 12.82 14.50
N GLU A 15 -1.68 13.81 14.60
CA GLU A 15 -1.87 15.10 13.92
C GLU A 15 -1.65 15.01 12.40
N ALA A 16 -1.06 13.91 11.90
CA ALA A 16 -0.78 13.74 10.48
C ALA A 16 -1.85 12.94 9.75
N VAL A 17 -2.82 12.34 10.43
CA VAL A 17 -3.81 11.44 9.83
C VAL A 17 -4.51 12.07 8.63
N GLU A 18 -5.03 13.28 8.79
CA GLU A 18 -5.78 13.96 7.72
C GLU A 18 -4.93 14.27 6.50
N LYS A 19 -3.65 14.56 6.68
CA LYS A 19 -2.73 14.82 5.58
C LYS A 19 -2.21 13.54 4.95
N PHE A 20 -2.10 12.49 5.73
CA PHE A 20 -1.60 11.19 5.27
C PHE A 20 -2.59 10.52 4.31
N ILE A 21 -3.88 10.57 4.62
CA ILE A 21 -4.90 9.87 3.83
C ILE A 21 -4.85 10.25 2.35
N PRO A 22 -4.87 11.53 1.97
CA PRO A 22 -4.77 11.88 0.54
C PRO A 22 -3.48 11.40 -0.12
N LEU A 23 -2.39 11.37 0.62
CA LEU A 23 -1.09 10.93 0.08
C LEU A 23 -1.09 9.44 -0.25
N ILE A 24 -1.58 8.61 0.68
CA ILE A 24 -1.61 7.16 0.44
C ILE A 24 -2.66 6.81 -0.63
N MET A 25 -3.77 7.52 -0.67
CA MET A 25 -4.80 7.31 -1.68
C MET A 25 -4.26 7.64 -3.08
N ALA A 26 -3.52 8.74 -3.21
CA ALA A 26 -2.91 9.13 -4.48
C ALA A 26 -1.89 8.08 -4.96
N ASN A 27 -1.06 7.55 -4.04
CA ASN A 27 -0.10 6.52 -4.37
C ASN A 27 -0.80 5.22 -4.81
N ALA A 28 -1.82 4.81 -4.08
CA ALA A 28 -2.56 3.59 -4.40
C ALA A 28 -3.25 3.69 -5.77
N ASN A 29 -3.90 4.81 -6.04
CA ASN A 29 -4.58 5.05 -7.30
C ASN A 29 -3.60 5.06 -8.48
N ALA A 30 -2.48 5.77 -8.33
CA ALA A 30 -1.44 5.82 -9.36
C ALA A 30 -0.82 4.44 -9.60
N SER A 31 -0.63 3.66 -8.54
CA SER A 31 -0.05 2.32 -8.66
C SER A 31 -0.91 1.42 -9.55
N VAL A 32 -2.21 1.38 -9.29
CA VAL A 32 -3.12 0.52 -10.05
C VAL A 32 -3.24 1.00 -11.51
N HIS A 33 -3.27 2.30 -11.74
CA HIS A 33 -3.49 2.85 -13.08
C HIS A 33 -2.22 2.94 -13.93
N ALA A 34 -1.06 3.18 -13.32
CA ALA A 34 0.19 3.39 -14.05
C ALA A 34 1.10 2.16 -14.10
N GLU A 35 1.01 1.25 -13.13
CA GLU A 35 1.87 0.08 -13.06
C GLU A 35 1.15 -1.13 -13.63
N LYS A 36 1.71 -1.68 -14.69
CA LYS A 36 1.14 -2.84 -15.38
C LYS A 36 0.98 -4.05 -14.45
N GLY A 37 1.91 -4.22 -13.52
CA GLY A 37 1.92 -5.38 -12.62
C GLY A 37 1.24 -5.16 -11.28
N CYS A 38 0.69 -3.97 -11.01
CA CYS A 38 -0.08 -3.73 -9.79
C CYS A 38 -1.54 -4.01 -10.05
N MET A 39 -2.04 -5.12 -9.50
CA MET A 39 -3.38 -5.62 -9.79
C MET A 39 -4.42 -5.02 -8.85
N GLN A 40 -4.03 -4.70 -7.60
CA GLN A 40 -4.95 -4.24 -6.58
C GLN A 40 -4.15 -3.52 -5.49
N PHE A 41 -4.74 -2.48 -4.92
CA PHE A 41 -4.10 -1.74 -3.82
C PHE A 41 -5.20 -1.19 -2.94
N ASP A 42 -5.48 -1.86 -1.84
CA ASP A 42 -6.52 -1.45 -0.89
C ASP A 42 -5.90 -0.68 0.26
N VAL A 43 -6.51 0.44 0.59
CA VAL A 43 -6.12 1.27 1.73
C VAL A 43 -7.17 1.11 2.79
N THR A 44 -6.77 0.60 3.96
CA THR A 44 -7.69 0.43 5.08
C THR A 44 -7.18 1.15 6.31
N GLN A 45 -8.10 1.55 7.17
CA GLN A 45 -7.80 2.24 8.41
C GLN A 45 -8.45 1.45 9.55
N GLN A 46 -7.73 1.29 10.66
CA GLN A 46 -8.24 0.52 11.78
C GLN A 46 -9.44 1.22 12.41
N LEU A 47 -10.49 0.46 12.72
CA LEU A 47 -11.75 1.03 13.22
C LEU A 47 -11.59 1.74 14.57
N ASP A 48 -10.78 1.18 15.46
CA ASP A 48 -10.62 1.69 16.82
C ASP A 48 -9.34 2.50 17.04
N ASP A 49 -8.55 2.69 15.98
CA ASP A 49 -7.34 3.51 16.06
C ASP A 49 -7.06 4.15 14.71
N PRO A 50 -7.49 5.40 14.49
CA PRO A 50 -7.35 6.07 13.18
C PRO A 50 -5.91 6.36 12.78
N THR A 51 -4.93 6.19 13.67
CA THR A 51 -3.51 6.36 13.33
C THR A 51 -2.93 5.14 12.63
N LYS A 52 -3.65 4.01 12.60
CA LYS A 52 -3.15 2.75 12.05
C LYS A 52 -3.83 2.42 10.74
N PHE A 53 -3.01 2.09 9.75
CA PHE A 53 -3.45 1.75 8.39
C PHE A 53 -2.89 0.39 8.01
N SER A 54 -3.70 -0.40 7.29
CA SER A 54 -3.25 -1.64 6.69
C SER A 54 -3.47 -1.54 5.19
N LEU A 55 -2.43 -1.81 4.42
CA LEU A 55 -2.47 -1.79 2.97
C LEU A 55 -2.44 -3.23 2.47
N TYR A 56 -3.37 -3.58 1.58
CA TYR A 56 -3.42 -4.89 0.95
C TYR A 56 -3.15 -4.70 -0.53
N GLU A 57 -1.98 -5.18 -0.98
CA GLU A 57 -1.50 -4.93 -2.33
C GLU A 57 -1.25 -6.25 -3.05
N ILE A 58 -1.72 -6.36 -4.29
CA ILE A 58 -1.51 -7.53 -5.12
C ILE A 58 -0.74 -7.14 -6.37
N TYR A 59 0.36 -7.84 -6.61
CA TYR A 59 1.21 -7.65 -7.79
C TYR A 59 1.27 -8.94 -8.59
N ALA A 60 1.54 -8.82 -9.89
CA ALA A 60 1.64 -9.98 -10.79
C ALA A 60 2.71 -10.96 -10.31
N ASP A 61 3.84 -10.42 -9.81
CA ASP A 61 4.95 -11.20 -9.28
C ASP A 61 5.85 -10.31 -8.42
N GLN A 62 6.92 -10.87 -7.89
CA GLN A 62 7.86 -10.13 -7.06
C GLN A 62 8.56 -9.02 -7.85
N ALA A 63 8.86 -9.25 -9.12
CA ALA A 63 9.51 -8.23 -9.95
C ALA A 63 8.62 -7.00 -10.10
N ALA A 64 7.30 -7.19 -10.26
CA ALA A 64 6.35 -6.08 -10.33
C ALA A 64 6.31 -5.29 -9.02
N PHE A 65 6.39 -5.97 -7.88
CA PHE A 65 6.48 -5.30 -6.59
C PHE A 65 7.76 -4.49 -6.47
N GLU A 66 8.89 -5.03 -6.94
CA GLU A 66 10.15 -4.30 -6.90
C GLU A 66 10.13 -3.06 -7.79
N LEU A 67 9.48 -3.16 -8.97
CA LEU A 67 9.30 -2.01 -9.84
C LEU A 67 8.45 -0.92 -9.19
N HIS A 68 7.44 -1.30 -8.40
CA HIS A 68 6.61 -0.34 -7.66
C HIS A 68 7.47 0.61 -6.82
N GLY A 69 8.47 0.07 -6.12
CA GLY A 69 9.36 0.88 -5.28
C GLY A 69 10.24 1.86 -6.05
N LYS A 70 10.28 1.77 -7.38
CA LYS A 70 11.09 2.64 -8.23
C LYS A 70 10.26 3.65 -9.02
N THR A 71 8.95 3.69 -8.78
CA THR A 71 8.05 4.60 -9.51
C THR A 71 8.12 6.02 -8.97
N PRO A 72 7.82 7.03 -9.83
CA PRO A 72 7.76 8.42 -9.36
C PRO A 72 6.68 8.65 -8.31
N HIS A 73 5.54 8.00 -8.42
CA HIS A 73 4.46 8.18 -7.45
C HIS A 73 4.81 7.59 -6.08
N TYR A 74 5.55 6.46 -6.05
CA TYR A 74 6.02 5.93 -4.79
C TYR A 74 7.07 6.87 -4.15
N ALA A 75 8.00 7.38 -4.94
CA ALA A 75 9.01 8.31 -4.46
C ALA A 75 8.37 9.59 -3.89
N ASP A 76 7.36 10.12 -4.57
CA ASP A 76 6.62 11.30 -4.11
C ASP A 76 5.93 11.03 -2.77
N PHE A 77 5.22 9.89 -2.69
CA PHE A 77 4.58 9.47 -1.44
C PHE A 77 5.60 9.33 -0.31
N ALA A 78 6.68 8.60 -0.56
CA ALA A 78 7.70 8.35 0.46
C ALA A 78 8.31 9.64 0.99
N ALA A 79 8.60 10.60 0.10
CA ALA A 79 9.18 11.88 0.49
C ALA A 79 8.21 12.70 1.34
N LYS A 80 6.93 12.75 0.95
CA LYS A 80 5.91 13.56 1.65
C LYS A 80 5.48 12.93 2.97
N ALA A 81 5.43 11.59 3.04
CA ALA A 81 4.96 10.88 4.23
C ALA A 81 6.07 10.53 5.23
N LYS A 82 7.31 10.78 4.88
CA LYS A 82 8.48 10.38 5.67
C LYS A 82 8.38 10.75 7.14
N ASP A 83 8.00 11.98 7.43
CA ASP A 83 7.94 12.48 8.81
C ASP A 83 6.60 12.21 9.49
N MET A 84 5.65 11.63 8.77
CA MET A 84 4.33 11.29 9.31
C MET A 84 4.29 9.88 9.90
N ILE A 85 5.08 8.96 9.35
CA ILE A 85 5.07 7.55 9.72
C ILE A 85 5.99 7.32 10.91
N VAL A 86 5.44 6.76 11.99
CA VAL A 86 6.20 6.46 13.21
C VAL A 86 6.52 4.98 13.38
N ASP A 87 5.81 4.12 12.66
CA ASP A 87 6.07 2.68 12.70
C ASP A 87 5.58 2.04 11.41
N ARG A 88 6.27 0.98 10.97
CA ARG A 88 5.86 0.23 9.79
C ARG A 88 6.31 -1.21 9.89
N SER A 89 5.52 -2.11 9.30
CA SER A 89 5.88 -3.50 9.11
C SER A 89 5.23 -3.99 7.82
N ALA A 90 5.76 -5.07 7.26
CA ALA A 90 5.21 -5.63 6.03
C ALA A 90 5.39 -7.14 6.01
N LYS A 91 4.41 -7.83 5.40
CA LYS A 91 4.47 -9.26 5.14
C LYS A 91 4.40 -9.47 3.63
N ARG A 92 5.26 -10.34 3.13
CA ARG A 92 5.27 -10.76 1.74
C ARG A 92 4.68 -12.15 1.65
N LEU A 93 3.63 -12.29 0.84
CA LEU A 93 2.84 -13.51 0.77
C LEU A 93 2.69 -13.96 -0.67
N THR A 94 2.51 -15.25 -0.84
CA THR A 94 2.08 -15.80 -2.11
C THR A 94 0.58 -16.07 -2.01
N ARG A 95 -0.18 -15.64 -3.01
CA ARG A 95 -1.62 -15.87 -3.04
C ARG A 95 -1.87 -17.29 -3.55
N LEU A 96 -2.41 -18.15 -2.69
CA LEU A 96 -2.73 -19.53 -3.09
C LEU A 96 -4.04 -19.58 -3.89
N ALA A 97 -5.06 -18.86 -3.43
CA ALA A 97 -6.36 -18.80 -4.09
C ALA A 97 -7.13 -17.60 -3.56
N GLY A 98 -8.10 -17.15 -4.33
CA GLY A 98 -9.00 -16.10 -3.90
C GLY A 98 -10.43 -16.50 -4.21
N PHE A 99 -11.32 -16.27 -3.26
CA PHE A 99 -12.75 -16.55 -3.42
C PHE A 99 -13.52 -15.31 -3.05
N HIS A 100 -14.53 -14.97 -3.84
CA HIS A 100 -15.36 -13.79 -3.55
C HIS A 100 -16.77 -14.02 -4.12
N LYS A 101 -17.71 -13.30 -3.55
CA LYS A 101 -19.09 -13.33 -4.04
C LYS A 101 -19.30 -12.27 -5.10
N HIS A 102 -20.19 -12.59 -6.03
CA HIS A 102 -20.60 -11.66 -7.09
C HIS A 102 -21.96 -11.05 -6.80
#